data_89cb3b35cb6c7381da8fec76ec10f984
#
_entry.id   89cb3b35cb6c7381da8fec76ec10f984
#
_cell.length_a   1.000
_cell.length_b   1.000
_cell.length_c   1.000
_cell.angle_alpha   90.00
_cell.angle_beta   90.00
_cell.angle_gamma   90.00
#
_symmetry.space_group_name_H-M   'P 1'
#
loop_
_entity.id
_entity.type
_entity.pdbx_description
1 polymer ?
#
loop_
_entity_poly.entity_id
_entity_poly.type
_entity_poly.pdbx_seq_one_letter_code
_entity_poly.pdbx_strand_id
1 'polypeptide(L)'
;AKIALGIYKKIDGSVEKYTNKVGYVPQKMSIDWTLPLRGNDFMILTESLNKETIDEALSLTGVIHLKDKNLGDLSGGEFQRVLLARAISKKPDLLVLDEPVQGVDFTGEIALYELIKKISDELDCGILLISHDLHTVMSATDHVVCLNGHVCCSGSPLDVAKNNEYKALFGEQASQILSRYEHKHDHIHTDEGEIKKN
;
A
#
# COMPACT_ATOMS: atom_id res chain seq x y z
N ALA A 1 2.79 -10.42 6.46
CA ALA A 1 1.42 -9.94 6.73
C ALA A 1 0.56 -10.95 7.47
N LYS A 2 0.29 -12.12 6.92
CA LYS A 2 -0.72 -13.09 7.44
C LYS A 2 -0.51 -13.55 8.88
N ILE A 3 0.73 -13.67 9.35
CA ILE A 3 1.05 -13.98 10.75
C ILE A 3 0.71 -12.79 11.65
N ALA A 4 1.15 -11.58 11.31
CA ALA A 4 0.86 -10.36 12.07
C ALA A 4 -0.65 -10.10 12.17
N LEU A 5 -1.40 -10.42 11.12
CA LEU A 5 -2.86 -10.33 11.10
C LEU A 5 -3.56 -11.45 11.90
N GLY A 6 -2.84 -12.50 12.29
CA GLY A 6 -3.41 -13.67 12.99
C GLY A 6 -4.18 -14.62 12.08
N ILE A 7 -4.01 -14.51 10.76
CA ILE A 7 -4.59 -15.45 9.78
C ILE A 7 -3.91 -16.82 9.91
N TYR A 8 -2.59 -16.83 10.10
CA TYR A 8 -1.85 -18.04 10.48
C TYR A 8 -1.64 -18.07 11.99
N LYS A 9 -2.11 -19.14 12.64
CA LYS A 9 -2.09 -19.30 14.09
C LYS A 9 -0.87 -20.05 14.64
N LYS A 10 -0.19 -20.85 13.80
CA LYS A 10 0.98 -21.64 14.20
C LYS A 10 2.24 -20.81 13.93
N ILE A 11 2.83 -20.27 14.98
CA ILE A 11 4.04 -19.44 14.95
C ILE A 11 4.97 -19.83 16.10
N ASP A 12 6.27 -19.67 15.88
CA ASP A 12 7.26 -19.62 16.96
C ASP A 12 7.49 -18.13 17.30
N GLY A 13 7.22 -17.75 18.54
CA GLY A 13 7.28 -16.37 19.00
C GLY A 13 5.92 -15.79 19.38
N SER A 14 5.84 -14.45 19.48
CA SER A 14 4.65 -13.72 19.88
C SER A 14 4.35 -12.59 18.90
N VAL A 15 3.07 -12.22 18.81
CA VAL A 15 2.59 -11.05 18.07
C VAL A 15 1.78 -10.19 19.03
N GLU A 16 2.23 -8.96 19.24
CA GLU A 16 1.51 -7.97 20.03
C GLU A 16 0.76 -7.03 19.09
N LYS A 17 -0.54 -6.83 19.36
CA LYS A 17 -1.40 -5.94 18.58
C LYS A 17 -1.93 -4.82 19.46
N TYR A 18 -1.70 -3.59 19.05
CA TYR A 18 -2.14 -2.39 19.76
C TYR A 18 -3.45 -1.81 19.21
N THR A 19 -3.95 -2.37 18.09
CA THR A 19 -5.26 -2.04 17.52
C THR A 19 -5.95 -3.27 16.95
N ASN A 20 -7.29 -3.27 16.97
CA ASN A 20 -8.13 -4.25 16.29
C ASN A 20 -8.76 -3.70 15.00
N LYS A 21 -8.59 -2.40 14.74
CA LYS A 21 -9.10 -1.76 13.53
C LYS A 21 -8.05 -1.84 12.41
N VAL A 22 -7.99 -2.99 11.77
CA VAL A 22 -7.02 -3.26 10.71
C VAL A 22 -7.73 -3.48 9.39
N GLY A 23 -7.38 -2.69 8.38
CA GLY A 23 -7.72 -2.93 6.99
C GLY A 23 -6.69 -3.83 6.32
N TYR A 24 -7.10 -4.73 5.43
CA TYR A 24 -6.17 -5.63 4.74
C TYR A 24 -6.51 -5.76 3.26
N VAL A 25 -5.53 -5.49 2.41
CA VAL A 25 -5.56 -5.77 0.98
C VAL A 25 -4.61 -6.94 0.71
N PRO A 26 -5.12 -8.13 0.36
CA PRO A 26 -4.29 -9.30 0.09
C PRO A 26 -3.66 -9.23 -1.30
N GLN A 27 -2.48 -9.85 -1.46
CA GLN A 27 -1.79 -9.98 -2.74
C GLN A 27 -2.65 -10.66 -3.83
N LYS A 28 -3.38 -11.69 -3.45
CA LYS A 28 -4.29 -12.41 -4.34
C LYS A 28 -5.60 -12.68 -3.64
N MET A 29 -6.68 -12.46 -4.35
CA MET A 29 -8.02 -12.82 -3.91
C MET A 29 -8.55 -13.92 -4.83
N SER A 30 -8.94 -15.05 -4.24
CA SER A 30 -9.58 -16.13 -4.98
C SER A 30 -11.07 -15.82 -5.10
N ILE A 31 -11.46 -15.24 -6.23
CA ILE A 31 -12.86 -14.98 -6.57
C ILE A 31 -13.21 -15.91 -7.72
N ASP A 32 -14.36 -16.55 -7.66
CA ASP A 32 -14.93 -17.23 -8.80
C ASP A 32 -15.54 -16.17 -9.73
N TRP A 33 -14.80 -15.83 -10.79
CA TRP A 33 -15.19 -14.81 -11.76
C TRP A 33 -16.42 -15.16 -12.58
N THR A 34 -16.94 -16.37 -12.46
CA THR A 34 -18.22 -16.75 -13.07
C THR A 34 -19.44 -16.23 -12.30
N LEU A 35 -19.22 -15.83 -11.03
CA LEU A 35 -20.27 -15.23 -10.21
C LEU A 35 -20.53 -13.77 -10.63
N PRO A 36 -21.79 -13.37 -10.81
CA PRO A 36 -22.15 -11.99 -11.13
C PRO A 36 -22.03 -11.09 -9.87
N LEU A 37 -20.80 -10.88 -9.40
CA LEU A 37 -20.52 -10.12 -8.19
C LEU A 37 -20.24 -8.66 -8.55
N ARG A 38 -21.09 -7.73 -8.12
CA ARG A 38 -20.93 -6.30 -8.33
C ARG A 38 -20.05 -5.66 -7.27
N GLY A 39 -19.51 -4.49 -7.54
CA GLY A 39 -18.73 -3.73 -6.58
C GLY A 39 -19.44 -3.55 -5.25
N ASN A 40 -20.71 -3.15 -5.25
CA ASN A 40 -21.51 -2.99 -4.04
C ASN A 40 -21.69 -4.30 -3.26
N ASP A 41 -21.97 -5.41 -3.95
CA ASP A 41 -22.15 -6.72 -3.33
C ASP A 41 -20.86 -7.20 -2.69
N PHE A 42 -19.74 -6.90 -3.31
CA PHE A 42 -18.41 -7.19 -2.79
C PHE A 42 -18.09 -6.41 -1.51
N MET A 43 -18.50 -5.15 -1.41
CA MET A 43 -18.30 -4.34 -0.21
C MET A 43 -18.97 -4.93 1.03
N ILE A 44 -20.14 -5.57 0.87
CA ILE A 44 -20.93 -6.15 1.98
C ILE A 44 -20.73 -7.65 2.19
N LEU A 45 -19.89 -8.32 1.38
CA LEU A 45 -19.79 -9.78 1.32
C LEU A 45 -19.48 -10.45 2.67
N THR A 46 -18.68 -9.81 3.52
CA THR A 46 -18.29 -10.35 4.84
C THR A 46 -18.79 -9.52 6.00
N GLU A 47 -19.42 -8.38 5.74
CA GLU A 47 -19.76 -7.41 6.77
C GLU A 47 -20.98 -6.58 6.35
N SER A 48 -21.82 -6.26 7.32
CA SER A 48 -22.93 -5.34 7.10
C SER A 48 -22.40 -3.89 7.13
N LEU A 49 -22.30 -3.26 5.96
CA LEU A 49 -22.00 -1.84 5.82
C LEU A 49 -23.27 -1.10 5.36
N ASN A 50 -23.47 0.11 5.87
CA ASN A 50 -24.54 0.96 5.37
C ASN A 50 -24.12 1.62 4.05
N LYS A 51 -25.10 2.17 3.33
CA LYS A 51 -24.89 2.75 2.01
C LYS A 51 -23.91 3.93 2.05
N GLU A 52 -24.02 4.77 3.06
CA GLU A 52 -23.19 5.96 3.22
C GLU A 52 -21.70 5.57 3.35
N THR A 53 -21.40 4.58 4.19
CA THR A 53 -20.05 4.05 4.38
C THR A 53 -19.47 3.47 3.09
N ILE A 54 -20.28 2.75 2.32
CA ILE A 54 -19.85 2.19 1.02
C ILE A 54 -19.55 3.30 0.03
N ASP A 55 -20.48 4.26 -0.11
CA ASP A 55 -20.36 5.37 -1.06
C ASP A 55 -19.16 6.27 -0.69
N GLU A 56 -18.91 6.52 0.59
CA GLU A 56 -17.72 7.24 1.10
C GLU A 56 -16.41 6.55 0.72
N ALA A 57 -16.30 5.24 1.01
CA ALA A 57 -15.09 4.47 0.73
C ALA A 57 -14.81 4.36 -0.79
N LEU A 58 -15.83 4.10 -1.60
CA LEU A 58 -15.71 4.04 -3.06
C LEU A 58 -15.38 5.42 -3.67
N SER A 59 -15.90 6.50 -3.08
CA SER A 59 -15.59 7.88 -3.51
C SER A 59 -14.14 8.24 -3.19
N LEU A 60 -13.66 7.90 -1.98
CA LEU A 60 -12.30 8.17 -1.55
C LEU A 60 -11.26 7.47 -2.45
N THR A 61 -11.58 6.25 -2.91
CA THR A 61 -10.73 5.51 -3.85
C THR A 61 -10.98 5.84 -5.33
N GLY A 62 -11.93 6.74 -5.63
CA GLY A 62 -12.23 7.22 -6.98
C GLY A 62 -13.00 6.23 -7.85
N VAL A 63 -13.66 5.21 -7.26
CA VAL A 63 -14.35 4.15 -8.01
C VAL A 63 -15.84 4.03 -7.71
N ILE A 64 -16.47 5.07 -7.18
CA ILE A 64 -17.92 5.09 -6.91
C ILE A 64 -18.76 4.78 -8.15
N HIS A 65 -18.31 5.19 -9.32
CA HIS A 65 -18.96 4.94 -10.61
C HIS A 65 -18.95 3.47 -11.03
N LEU A 66 -18.14 2.62 -10.40
CA LEU A 66 -18.03 1.18 -10.64
C LEU A 66 -18.87 0.34 -9.65
N LYS A 67 -19.58 0.98 -8.76
CA LYS A 67 -20.37 0.35 -7.68
C LYS A 67 -21.30 -0.76 -8.18
N ASP A 68 -21.98 -0.53 -9.31
CA ASP A 68 -22.95 -1.47 -9.90
C ASP A 68 -22.34 -2.34 -11.03
N LYS A 69 -21.05 -2.16 -11.34
CA LYS A 69 -20.33 -2.91 -12.36
C LYS A 69 -19.89 -4.26 -11.82
N ASN A 70 -19.87 -5.28 -12.66
CA ASN A 70 -19.37 -6.60 -12.32
C ASN A 70 -17.86 -6.53 -12.05
N LEU A 71 -17.36 -7.16 -10.99
CA LEU A 71 -15.94 -7.17 -10.67
C LEU A 71 -15.09 -7.84 -11.78
N GLY A 72 -15.66 -8.82 -12.47
CA GLY A 72 -14.98 -9.48 -13.61
C GLY A 72 -14.72 -8.57 -14.80
N ASP A 73 -15.45 -7.45 -14.91
CA ASP A 73 -15.33 -6.49 -16.00
C ASP A 73 -14.38 -5.31 -15.65
N LEU A 74 -13.79 -5.33 -14.45
CA LEU A 74 -12.87 -4.29 -13.98
C LEU A 74 -11.45 -4.52 -14.51
N SER A 75 -10.76 -3.44 -14.84
CA SER A 75 -9.31 -3.49 -15.02
C SER A 75 -8.60 -3.84 -13.70
N GLY A 76 -7.34 -4.29 -13.76
CA GLY A 76 -6.56 -4.60 -12.56
C GLY A 76 -6.48 -3.41 -11.58
N GLY A 77 -6.24 -2.20 -12.08
CA GLY A 77 -6.19 -0.99 -11.27
C GLY A 77 -7.56 -0.60 -10.66
N GLU A 78 -8.65 -0.73 -11.41
CA GLU A 78 -10.01 -0.52 -10.90
C GLU A 78 -10.33 -1.52 -9.78
N PHE A 79 -9.99 -2.79 -9.98
CA PHE A 79 -10.21 -3.82 -8.97
C PHE A 79 -9.38 -3.57 -7.71
N GLN A 80 -8.11 -3.18 -7.84
CA GLN A 80 -7.27 -2.82 -6.68
C GLN A 80 -7.85 -1.64 -5.89
N ARG A 81 -8.42 -0.63 -6.56
CA ARG A 81 -9.10 0.49 -5.91
C ARG A 81 -10.38 0.06 -5.18
N VAL A 82 -11.12 -0.91 -5.71
CA VAL A 82 -12.29 -1.49 -5.02
C VAL A 82 -11.85 -2.31 -3.80
N LEU A 83 -10.76 -3.10 -3.89
CA LEU A 83 -10.17 -3.80 -2.74
C LEU A 83 -9.74 -2.81 -1.65
N LEU A 84 -9.11 -1.72 -2.05
CA LEU A 84 -8.68 -0.66 -1.15
C LEU A 84 -9.90 0.02 -0.47
N ALA A 85 -10.95 0.35 -1.24
CA ALA A 85 -12.21 0.89 -0.69
C ALA A 85 -12.78 0.00 0.40
N ARG A 86 -12.81 -1.31 0.16
CA ARG A 86 -13.29 -2.27 1.15
C ARG A 86 -12.42 -2.29 2.40
N ALA A 87 -11.10 -2.27 2.26
CA ALA A 87 -10.17 -2.29 3.37
C ALA A 87 -10.28 -1.04 4.27
N ILE A 88 -10.59 0.12 3.68
CA ILE A 88 -10.71 1.40 4.41
C ILE A 88 -12.12 1.72 4.89
N SER A 89 -13.14 0.94 4.50
CA SER A 89 -14.57 1.24 4.80
C SER A 89 -14.86 1.41 6.29
N LYS A 90 -14.07 0.79 7.16
CA LYS A 90 -14.19 0.89 8.62
C LYS A 90 -13.24 1.89 9.27
N LYS A 91 -12.62 2.75 8.48
CA LYS A 91 -11.65 3.74 8.97
C LYS A 91 -10.62 3.08 9.90
N PRO A 92 -9.74 2.20 9.36
CA PRO A 92 -8.78 1.45 10.16
C PRO A 92 -7.70 2.37 10.74
N ASP A 93 -7.13 1.97 11.90
CA ASP A 93 -5.94 2.62 12.45
C ASP A 93 -4.66 2.12 11.76
N LEU A 94 -4.71 0.92 11.16
CA LEU A 94 -3.61 0.32 10.39
C LEU A 94 -4.15 -0.30 9.10
N LEU A 95 -3.58 0.08 7.96
CA LEU A 95 -3.87 -0.51 6.67
C LEU A 95 -2.69 -1.36 6.21
N VAL A 96 -2.91 -2.66 6.03
CA VAL A 96 -1.91 -3.63 5.57
C VAL A 96 -2.13 -3.92 4.10
N LEU A 97 -1.12 -3.65 3.29
CA LEU A 97 -1.14 -3.80 1.84
C LEU A 97 -0.09 -4.83 1.41
N ASP A 98 -0.55 -5.95 0.85
CA ASP A 98 0.30 -7.06 0.44
C ASP A 98 0.39 -7.07 -1.10
N GLU A 99 1.47 -6.51 -1.67
CA GLU A 99 1.69 -6.33 -3.11
C GLU A 99 0.52 -5.62 -3.82
N PRO A 100 0.13 -4.40 -3.39
CA PRO A 100 -1.11 -3.76 -3.83
C PRO A 100 -1.14 -3.37 -5.31
N VAL A 101 0.01 -3.29 -5.99
CA VAL A 101 0.11 -2.90 -7.40
C VAL A 101 0.20 -4.10 -8.36
N GLN A 102 0.14 -5.33 -7.85
CA GLN A 102 0.24 -6.51 -8.69
C GLN A 102 -0.89 -6.55 -9.74
N GLY A 103 -0.51 -6.61 -11.02
CA GLY A 103 -1.47 -6.62 -12.13
C GLY A 103 -1.99 -5.23 -12.55
N VAL A 104 -1.38 -4.17 -12.07
CA VAL A 104 -1.63 -2.79 -12.48
C VAL A 104 -0.54 -2.36 -13.47
N ASP A 105 -0.87 -1.54 -14.45
CA ASP A 105 0.12 -0.97 -15.35
C ASP A 105 0.93 0.15 -14.66
N PHE A 106 2.07 0.53 -15.24
CA PHE A 106 2.99 1.48 -14.63
C PHE A 106 2.35 2.83 -14.24
N THR A 107 1.47 3.37 -15.08
CA THR A 107 0.77 4.64 -14.79
C THR A 107 -0.23 4.48 -13.64
N GLY A 108 -0.95 3.38 -13.63
CA GLY A 108 -1.90 3.02 -12.57
C GLY A 108 -1.20 2.74 -11.24
N GLU A 109 0.01 2.19 -11.27
CA GLU A 109 0.83 1.94 -10.08
C GLU A 109 1.18 3.25 -9.36
N ILE A 110 1.71 4.24 -10.08
CA ILE A 110 2.01 5.56 -9.51
C ILE A 110 0.75 6.17 -8.90
N ALA A 111 -0.35 6.19 -9.65
CA ALA A 111 -1.61 6.75 -9.18
C ALA A 111 -2.21 5.99 -7.98
N LEU A 112 -1.91 4.69 -7.83
CA LEU A 112 -2.35 3.91 -6.67
C LEU A 112 -1.53 4.24 -5.41
N TYR A 113 -0.22 4.44 -5.53
CA TYR A 113 0.62 4.85 -4.39
C TYR A 113 0.30 6.28 -3.92
N GLU A 114 0.04 7.21 -4.83
CA GLU A 114 -0.45 8.55 -4.49
C GLU A 114 -1.78 8.48 -3.73
N LEU A 115 -2.69 7.60 -4.19
CA LEU A 115 -3.95 7.36 -3.51
C LEU A 115 -3.76 6.76 -2.11
N ILE A 116 -2.85 5.79 -1.94
CA ILE A 116 -2.54 5.18 -0.64
C ILE A 116 -2.03 6.24 0.33
N LYS A 117 -1.13 7.12 -0.12
CA LYS A 117 -0.63 8.23 0.69
C LYS A 117 -1.76 9.17 1.11
N LYS A 118 -2.58 9.59 0.16
CA LYS A 118 -3.76 10.44 0.42
C LYS A 118 -4.69 9.81 1.47
N ILE A 119 -4.96 8.50 1.37
CA ILE A 119 -5.79 7.76 2.33
C ILE A 119 -5.15 7.75 3.72
N SER A 120 -3.83 7.53 3.82
CA SER A 120 -3.11 7.60 5.09
C SER A 120 -3.30 8.95 5.78
N ASP A 121 -3.13 10.04 5.01
CA ASP A 121 -3.27 11.41 5.51
C ASP A 121 -4.75 11.73 5.91
N GLU A 122 -5.73 11.35 5.09
CA GLU A 122 -7.15 11.65 5.36
C GLU A 122 -7.75 10.83 6.50
N LEU A 123 -7.30 9.60 6.69
CA LEU A 123 -7.81 8.70 7.73
C LEU A 123 -6.94 8.68 8.99
N ASP A 124 -5.80 9.37 8.99
CA ASP A 124 -4.78 9.33 10.06
C ASP A 124 -4.43 7.86 10.41
N CYS A 125 -4.18 7.03 9.40
CA CYS A 125 -3.91 5.61 9.57
C CYS A 125 -2.47 5.24 9.18
N GLY A 126 -1.85 4.36 9.98
CA GLY A 126 -0.55 3.78 9.64
C GLY A 126 -0.66 2.84 8.44
N ILE A 127 0.38 2.80 7.59
CA ILE A 127 0.46 1.88 6.44
C ILE A 127 1.56 0.85 6.69
N LEU A 128 1.23 -0.44 6.58
CA LEU A 128 2.19 -1.52 6.44
C LEU A 128 2.17 -2.03 5.00
N LEU A 129 3.14 -1.58 4.21
CA LEU A 129 3.31 -1.99 2.83
C LEU A 129 4.27 -3.17 2.73
N ILE A 130 3.85 -4.27 2.10
CA ILE A 130 4.70 -5.39 1.72
C ILE A 130 4.84 -5.34 0.20
N SER A 131 6.07 -5.20 -0.28
CA SER A 131 6.38 -5.15 -1.71
C SER A 131 7.78 -5.69 -1.98
N HIS A 132 7.99 -6.19 -3.19
CA HIS A 132 9.30 -6.51 -3.73
C HIS A 132 9.83 -5.41 -4.66
N ASP A 133 9.06 -4.37 -4.92
CA ASP A 133 9.50 -3.19 -5.67
C ASP A 133 10.29 -2.24 -4.76
N LEU A 134 11.61 -2.36 -4.85
CA LEU A 134 12.54 -1.57 -4.05
C LEU A 134 12.42 -0.07 -4.31
N HIS A 135 12.18 0.32 -5.56
CA HIS A 135 12.10 1.74 -5.92
C HIS A 135 10.95 2.42 -5.17
N THR A 136 9.77 1.81 -5.21
CA THR A 136 8.60 2.33 -4.53
C THR A 136 8.75 2.31 -3.02
N VAL A 137 9.22 1.18 -2.45
CA VAL A 137 9.43 1.06 -1.00
C VAL A 137 10.34 2.17 -0.51
N MET A 138 11.45 2.41 -1.20
CA MET A 138 12.45 3.39 -0.76
C MET A 138 12.02 4.85 -0.97
N SER A 139 11.11 5.12 -1.90
CA SER A 139 10.64 6.49 -2.20
C SER A 139 9.38 6.89 -1.44
N ALA A 140 8.58 5.91 -0.98
CA ALA A 140 7.24 6.15 -0.45
C ALA A 140 7.06 5.74 1.02
N THR A 141 8.13 5.32 1.73
CA THR A 141 8.03 4.84 3.11
C THR A 141 8.95 5.60 4.06
N ASP A 142 8.56 5.70 5.32
CA ASP A 142 9.36 6.34 6.39
C ASP A 142 10.31 5.34 7.04
N HIS A 143 9.94 4.06 7.06
CA HIS A 143 10.71 2.98 7.69
C HIS A 143 10.64 1.72 6.85
N VAL A 144 11.79 1.07 6.66
CA VAL A 144 11.93 -0.15 5.86
C VAL A 144 12.45 -1.29 6.73
N VAL A 145 11.90 -2.47 6.54
CA VAL A 145 12.39 -3.71 7.13
C VAL A 145 12.65 -4.71 6.01
N CYS A 146 13.91 -5.12 5.84
CA CYS A 146 14.30 -6.12 4.83
C CYS A 146 14.25 -7.52 5.41
N LEU A 147 13.55 -8.42 4.72
CA LEU A 147 13.36 -9.80 5.13
C LEU A 147 13.91 -10.77 4.07
N ASN A 148 14.82 -11.65 4.50
CA ASN A 148 15.34 -12.76 3.70
C ASN A 148 15.52 -14.00 4.60
N GLY A 149 14.44 -14.61 5.05
CA GLY A 149 14.45 -15.66 6.05
C GLY A 149 14.71 -15.16 7.49
N HIS A 150 15.35 -14.03 7.63
CA HIS A 150 15.57 -13.26 8.86
C HIS A 150 15.46 -11.76 8.56
N VAL A 151 15.49 -10.91 9.59
CA VAL A 151 15.59 -9.45 9.41
C VAL A 151 17.04 -9.13 9.07
N CYS A 152 17.30 -8.78 7.80
CA CYS A 152 18.64 -8.42 7.31
C CYS A 152 19.02 -6.99 7.68
N CYS A 153 18.07 -6.05 7.52
CA CYS A 153 18.26 -4.65 7.84
C CYS A 153 16.94 -3.98 8.16
N SER A 154 17.01 -2.89 8.91
CA SER A 154 15.85 -2.08 9.30
C SER A 154 16.28 -0.65 9.57
N GLY A 155 15.47 0.33 9.19
CA GLY A 155 15.74 1.75 9.40
C GLY A 155 15.05 2.64 8.39
N SER A 156 15.47 3.91 8.33
CA SER A 156 15.04 4.78 7.24
C SER A 156 15.50 4.24 5.89
N PRO A 157 14.84 4.60 4.77
CA PRO A 157 15.28 4.20 3.43
C PRO A 157 16.78 4.49 3.18
N LEU A 158 17.28 5.64 3.64
CA LEU A 158 18.68 6.04 3.50
C LEU A 158 19.64 5.14 4.31
N ASP A 159 19.27 4.77 5.53
CA ASP A 159 20.08 3.88 6.36
C ASP A 159 20.12 2.47 5.78
N VAL A 160 18.99 1.97 5.31
CA VAL A 160 18.89 0.67 4.64
C VAL A 160 19.71 0.64 3.36
N ALA A 161 19.69 1.68 2.54
CA ALA A 161 20.48 1.77 1.32
C ALA A 161 22.00 1.71 1.55
N LYS A 162 22.47 2.19 2.71
CA LYS A 162 23.88 2.14 3.12
C LYS A 162 24.30 0.80 3.70
N ASN A 163 23.34 -0.03 4.10
CA ASN A 163 23.58 -1.31 4.77
C ASN A 163 24.26 -2.33 3.84
N ASN A 164 25.29 -3.02 4.35
CA ASN A 164 26.07 -3.99 3.58
C ASN A 164 25.25 -5.24 3.19
N GLU A 165 24.34 -5.70 4.07
CA GLU A 165 23.47 -6.83 3.77
C GLU A 165 22.46 -6.50 2.66
N TYR A 166 21.92 -5.25 2.67
CA TYR A 166 21.08 -4.75 1.57
C TYR A 166 21.84 -4.76 0.24
N LYS A 167 23.09 -4.25 0.21
CA LYS A 167 23.92 -4.24 -0.98
C LYS A 167 24.27 -5.64 -1.47
N ALA A 168 24.50 -6.58 -0.56
CA ALA A 168 24.75 -7.98 -0.90
C ALA A 168 23.53 -8.67 -1.51
N LEU A 169 22.31 -8.32 -1.08
CA LEU A 169 21.06 -8.90 -1.60
C LEU A 169 20.63 -8.32 -2.95
N PHE A 170 20.75 -7.00 -3.12
CA PHE A 170 20.16 -6.28 -4.25
C PHE A 170 21.19 -5.67 -5.20
N GLY A 171 22.47 -5.78 -4.88
CA GLY A 171 23.60 -5.24 -5.66
C GLY A 171 23.87 -3.75 -5.41
N GLU A 172 25.10 -3.31 -5.75
CA GLU A 172 25.51 -1.91 -5.56
C GLU A 172 24.70 -0.92 -6.42
N GLN A 173 24.17 -1.36 -7.55
CA GLN A 173 23.35 -0.51 -8.42
C GLN A 173 22.02 -0.09 -7.76
N ALA A 174 21.41 -0.96 -6.95
CA ALA A 174 20.22 -0.62 -6.20
C ALA A 174 20.48 0.50 -5.17
N SER A 175 21.67 0.54 -4.57
CA SER A 175 22.10 1.60 -3.64
C SER A 175 22.33 2.93 -4.35
N GLN A 176 22.83 2.90 -5.60
CA GLN A 176 23.13 4.11 -6.40
C GLN A 176 21.87 4.81 -6.92
N ILE A 177 20.80 4.08 -7.16
CA ILE A 177 19.51 4.67 -7.56
C ILE A 177 18.99 5.62 -6.47
N LEU A 178 19.20 5.27 -5.22
CA LEU A 178 18.76 6.07 -4.06
C LEU A 178 19.65 7.30 -3.81
N SER A 179 20.97 7.19 -4.02
CA SER A 179 21.87 8.34 -3.88
C SER A 179 21.61 9.45 -4.91
N ARG A 180 20.97 9.13 -6.04
CA ARG A 180 20.53 10.13 -7.02
C ARG A 180 19.26 10.88 -6.59
N TYR A 181 18.48 10.33 -5.68
CA TYR A 181 17.27 11.00 -5.13
C TYR A 181 17.63 12.11 -4.12
N GLU A 182 18.74 12.00 -3.38
CA GLU A 182 19.21 13.04 -2.47
C GLU A 182 19.47 14.41 -3.16
N HIS A 183 19.82 14.38 -4.46
CA HIS A 183 20.12 15.61 -5.20
C HIS A 183 18.90 16.39 -5.72
N LYS A 184 17.68 15.92 -5.53
CA LYS A 184 16.47 16.60 -6.07
C LYS A 184 15.72 17.47 -5.07
N HIS A 185 16.08 17.46 -3.80
CA HIS A 185 15.39 18.25 -2.76
C HIS A 185 16.20 19.38 -2.14
N ASP A 186 17.34 19.74 -2.71
CA ASP A 186 18.23 20.79 -2.19
C ASP A 186 17.97 22.17 -2.84
N HIS A 187 16.69 22.50 -3.01
CA HIS A 187 16.30 23.85 -3.40
C HIS A 187 15.08 24.31 -2.59
N ILE A 188 15.22 25.48 -1.98
CA ILE A 188 14.14 26.16 -1.28
C ILE A 188 13.39 27.02 -2.29
N HIS A 189 12.09 26.80 -2.44
CA HIS A 189 11.22 27.73 -3.16
C HIS A 189 10.99 28.97 -2.31
N THR A 190 11.30 30.15 -2.84
CA THR A 190 10.88 31.41 -2.24
C THR A 190 9.40 31.64 -2.53
N ASP A 191 8.71 32.44 -1.71
CA ASP A 191 7.29 32.77 -1.88
C ASP A 191 6.95 33.44 -3.24
N GLU A 192 7.96 33.77 -4.05
CA GLU A 192 7.87 34.35 -5.39
C GLU A 192 8.23 33.36 -6.52
N GLY A 193 8.45 32.06 -6.21
CA GLY A 193 8.64 31.01 -7.21
C GLY A 193 10.04 30.91 -7.85
N GLU A 194 11.05 31.62 -7.32
CA GLU A 194 12.42 31.52 -7.81
C GLU A 194 13.24 30.43 -7.12
N ILE A 195 14.05 29.69 -7.89
CA ILE A 195 14.93 28.62 -7.41
C ILE A 195 16.27 29.21 -6.99
N LYS A 196 16.59 29.24 -5.70
CA LYS A 196 17.96 29.51 -5.24
C LYS A 196 18.72 28.19 -5.09
N LYS A 197 19.82 28.07 -5.86
CA LYS A 197 20.84 27.04 -5.64
C LYS A 197 21.81 27.56 -4.56
N ASN A 198 22.04 26.72 -3.55
CA ASN A 198 23.21 26.88 -2.68
C ASN A 198 24.46 26.42 -3.38
#